data_cbb873fa99f5081092836be5e7d94d86
#
_entry.id   cbb873fa99f5081092836be5e7d94d86
#
_cell.length_a   1.000
_cell.length_b   1.000
_cell.length_c   1.000
_cell.angle_alpha   90.00
_cell.angle_beta   90.00
_cell.angle_gamma   90.00
#
_symmetry.space_group_name_H-M   'P 1'
#
loop_
_entity.id
_entity.type
_entity.pdbx_description
1 polymer ?
#
loop_
_entity_poly.entity_id
_entity_poly.type
_entity_poly.pdbx_seq_one_letter_code
_entity_poly.pdbx_strand_id
1 'polypeptide(L)'
;VRLAGIDIGTLTCRLLIADLLPDGRLKAVHAERRILRLGEDVDRSKRLSVAAMERVVHCLKGWHEAVGEHRIDGCAVVATSAVRDAANRSEFLALVTRETGLTVDVISGDEEARRTMRGIRSGLPAGVTGVLGLDIGGGSTEFILDRPGRQPVVKSIDIGVVRLSERILHHDPPTAEEIQRAREWVRQETERAMADMPSRAGLTFVGTAGTITALAAMAQRLSSYEPARIHNYRLTLEIIVDLERQLLGRTKAARVGLPGLEKNREDVIAAGAVIIRTVMDALGEKECLVSDLGLREGVLLTLADRLAAGRTPFTTQL
;
A
#
# COMPACT_ATOMS: atom_id res chain seq x y z
N VAL A 1 9.29 5.70 -23.32
CA VAL A 1 9.56 6.66 -22.23
C VAL A 1 9.86 5.86 -20.97
N ARG A 2 10.99 6.15 -20.31
CA ARG A 2 11.38 5.48 -19.06
C ARG A 2 11.12 6.39 -17.86
N LEU A 3 10.39 5.89 -16.89
CA LEU A 3 9.92 6.67 -15.73
C LEU A 3 10.38 6.02 -14.43
N ALA A 4 10.65 6.85 -13.41
CA ALA A 4 10.87 6.41 -12.04
C ALA A 4 9.76 6.91 -11.13
N GLY A 5 9.29 6.06 -10.23
CA GLY A 5 8.32 6.39 -9.20
C GLY A 5 8.78 5.91 -7.83
N ILE A 6 8.74 6.79 -6.85
CA ILE A 6 9.04 6.47 -5.46
C ILE A 6 7.79 6.74 -4.63
N ASP A 7 7.38 5.73 -3.87
CA ASP A 7 6.28 5.79 -2.89
C ASP A 7 6.87 5.68 -1.47
N ILE A 8 6.67 6.72 -0.68
CA ILE A 8 7.09 6.81 0.73
C ILE A 8 5.86 6.54 1.61
N GLY A 9 5.64 5.28 1.94
CA GLY A 9 4.54 4.85 2.78
C GLY A 9 4.86 4.83 4.28
N THR A 10 3.87 4.56 5.10
CA THR A 10 3.98 4.47 6.57
C THR A 10 4.94 3.36 7.02
N LEU A 11 4.82 2.17 6.43
CA LEU A 11 5.65 1.01 6.75
C LEU A 11 6.79 0.81 5.74
N THR A 12 6.49 1.01 4.47
CA THR A 12 7.33 0.56 3.36
C THR A 12 7.57 1.70 2.38
N CYS A 13 8.83 1.89 1.94
CA CYS A 13 9.15 2.69 0.77
C CYS A 13 9.38 1.78 -0.44
N ARG A 14 8.98 2.23 -1.63
CA ARG A 14 9.06 1.47 -2.88
C ARG A 14 9.60 2.34 -4.00
N LEU A 15 10.47 1.75 -4.83
CA LEU A 15 10.95 2.31 -6.09
C LEU A 15 10.46 1.42 -7.23
N LEU A 16 10.00 2.03 -8.31
CA LEU A 16 9.78 1.36 -9.59
C LEU A 16 10.36 2.22 -10.71
N ILE A 17 11.22 1.62 -11.53
CA ILE A 17 11.65 2.17 -12.82
C ILE A 17 11.00 1.29 -13.89
N ALA A 18 10.25 1.90 -14.80
CA ALA A 18 9.55 1.17 -15.83
C ALA A 18 9.55 1.93 -17.16
N ASP A 19 9.54 1.15 -18.24
CA ASP A 19 9.30 1.66 -19.59
C ASP A 19 7.79 1.71 -19.85
N LEU A 20 7.28 2.87 -20.23
CA LEU A 20 5.93 3.02 -20.76
C LEU A 20 5.91 2.56 -22.22
N LEU A 21 5.17 1.49 -22.47
CA LEU A 21 5.03 0.91 -23.79
C LEU A 21 4.00 1.70 -24.64
N PRO A 22 4.02 1.56 -25.99
CA PRO A 22 3.06 2.24 -26.87
C PRO A 22 1.58 1.90 -26.59
N ASP A 23 1.30 0.75 -26.01
CA ASP A 23 -0.03 0.30 -25.62
C ASP A 23 -0.48 0.82 -24.23
N GLY A 24 0.33 1.67 -23.60
CA GLY A 24 0.07 2.26 -22.28
C GLY A 24 0.43 1.36 -21.10
N ARG A 25 0.94 0.15 -21.32
CA ARG A 25 1.39 -0.73 -20.24
C ARG A 25 2.78 -0.35 -19.73
N LEU A 26 3.02 -0.63 -18.46
CA LEU A 26 4.32 -0.46 -17.84
C LEU A 26 5.10 -1.78 -17.90
N LYS A 27 6.33 -1.73 -18.39
CA LYS A 27 7.30 -2.82 -18.32
C LYS A 27 8.35 -2.49 -17.27
N ALA A 28 8.32 -3.18 -16.15
CA ALA A 28 9.30 -2.96 -15.08
C ALA A 28 10.72 -3.23 -15.59
N VAL A 29 11.62 -2.30 -15.28
CA VAL A 29 13.07 -2.37 -15.56
C VAL A 29 13.82 -2.64 -14.26
N HIS A 30 13.47 -1.92 -13.18
CA HIS A 30 14.06 -2.11 -11.86
C HIS A 30 12.99 -1.82 -10.80
N ALA A 31 12.98 -2.63 -9.75
CA ALA A 31 12.04 -2.44 -8.65
C ALA A 31 12.72 -2.76 -7.31
N GLU A 32 12.54 -1.89 -6.33
CA GLU A 32 13.00 -2.11 -4.97
C GLU A 32 11.90 -1.83 -3.96
N ARG A 33 12.04 -2.48 -2.80
CA ARG A 33 11.16 -2.29 -1.65
C ARG A 33 11.99 -2.37 -0.38
N ARG A 34 11.75 -1.42 0.54
CA ARG A 34 12.39 -1.39 1.86
C ARG A 34 11.34 -1.14 2.93
N ILE A 35 11.35 -1.94 3.99
CA ILE A 35 10.51 -1.73 5.18
C ILE A 35 11.29 -0.80 6.10
N LEU A 36 10.90 0.47 6.15
CA LEU A 36 11.63 1.55 6.83
C LEU A 36 10.90 2.12 8.05
N ARG A 37 9.59 1.79 8.21
CA ARG A 37 8.79 2.17 9.38
C ARG A 37 8.79 3.68 9.65
N LEU A 38 8.58 4.49 8.61
CA LEU A 38 8.54 5.94 8.76
C LEU A 38 7.43 6.38 9.72
N GLY A 39 6.30 5.66 9.72
CA GLY A 39 5.13 5.96 10.52
C GLY A 39 5.12 5.30 11.90
N GLU A 40 6.22 4.70 12.36
CA GLU A 40 6.32 4.15 13.70
C GLU A 40 6.05 5.24 14.73
N ASP A 41 5.10 4.99 15.66
CA ASP A 41 4.67 5.90 16.73
C ASP A 41 4.05 7.24 16.26
N VAL A 42 3.85 7.46 14.96
CA VAL A 42 3.26 8.72 14.44
C VAL A 42 1.82 8.88 14.90
N ASP A 43 1.08 7.80 15.03
CA ASP A 43 -0.31 7.86 15.46
C ASP A 43 -0.47 8.51 16.84
N ARG A 44 0.43 8.19 17.78
CA ARG A 44 0.46 8.72 19.15
C ARG A 44 1.16 10.08 19.24
N SER A 45 2.38 10.16 18.68
CA SER A 45 3.26 11.32 18.83
C SER A 45 2.89 12.48 17.91
N LYS A 46 2.17 12.19 16.81
CA LYS A 46 1.90 13.10 15.67
C LYS A 46 3.19 13.66 15.05
N ARG A 47 4.31 12.97 15.22
CA ARG A 47 5.62 13.39 14.69
C ARG A 47 6.39 12.18 14.14
N LEU A 48 7.09 12.42 13.04
CA LEU A 48 8.11 11.50 12.54
C LEU A 48 9.33 11.53 13.47
N SER A 49 9.84 10.38 13.88
CA SER A 49 11.07 10.32 14.67
C SER A 49 12.29 10.65 13.79
N VAL A 50 13.32 11.25 14.39
CA VAL A 50 14.56 11.59 13.69
C VAL A 50 15.19 10.34 13.06
N ALA A 51 15.25 9.24 13.81
CA ALA A 51 15.80 7.97 13.33
C ALA A 51 15.02 7.40 12.14
N ALA A 52 13.67 7.53 12.12
CA ALA A 52 12.86 7.08 10.99
C ALA A 52 13.07 7.96 9.75
N MET A 53 13.16 9.28 9.93
CA MET A 53 13.47 10.22 8.84
C MET A 53 14.84 9.91 8.22
N GLU A 54 15.87 9.70 9.05
CA GLU A 54 17.24 9.36 8.60
C GLU A 54 17.28 8.04 7.83
N ARG A 55 16.57 6.99 8.29
CA ARG A 55 16.46 5.71 7.57
C ARG A 55 15.90 5.89 6.16
N VAL A 56 14.84 6.69 6.04
CA VAL A 56 14.22 6.96 4.73
C VAL A 56 15.15 7.77 3.85
N VAL A 57 15.75 8.83 4.35
CA VAL A 57 16.68 9.68 3.58
C VAL A 57 17.89 8.87 3.10
N HIS A 58 18.45 8.02 3.95
CA HIS A 58 19.54 7.13 3.55
C HIS A 58 19.14 6.20 2.39
N CYS A 59 17.94 5.62 2.46
CA CYS A 59 17.39 4.79 1.40
C CYS A 59 17.19 5.60 0.10
N LEU A 60 16.63 6.81 0.19
CA LEU A 60 16.39 7.66 -0.97
C LEU A 60 17.70 8.11 -1.65
N LYS A 61 18.79 8.34 -0.89
CA LYS A 61 20.11 8.60 -1.48
C LYS A 61 20.58 7.46 -2.39
N GLY A 62 20.53 6.22 -1.90
CA GLY A 62 20.90 5.07 -2.72
C GLY A 62 19.98 4.88 -3.94
N TRP A 63 18.69 5.18 -3.80
CA TRP A 63 17.77 5.12 -4.92
C TRP A 63 17.96 6.25 -5.93
N HIS A 64 18.34 7.44 -5.48
CA HIS A 64 18.69 8.55 -6.37
C HIS A 64 19.87 8.17 -7.29
N GLU A 65 20.90 7.54 -6.73
CA GLU A 65 22.05 7.02 -7.49
C GLU A 65 21.59 5.96 -8.51
N ALA A 66 20.81 4.95 -8.06
CA ALA A 66 20.28 3.90 -8.93
C ALA A 66 19.39 4.46 -10.06
N VAL A 67 18.56 5.46 -9.78
CA VAL A 67 17.73 6.14 -10.80
C VAL A 67 18.60 6.86 -11.84
N GLY A 68 19.69 7.51 -11.42
CA GLY A 68 20.64 8.17 -12.30
C GLY A 68 21.30 7.21 -13.32
N GLU A 69 21.56 5.96 -12.94
CA GLU A 69 22.13 4.92 -13.82
C GLU A 69 21.17 4.49 -14.94
N HIS A 70 19.86 4.65 -14.76
CA HIS A 70 18.84 4.14 -15.68
C HIS A 70 18.40 5.11 -16.79
N ARG A 71 18.92 6.33 -16.86
CA ARG A 71 18.56 7.34 -17.88
C ARG A 71 17.04 7.51 -18.02
N ILE A 72 16.42 8.00 -16.98
CA ILE A 72 14.97 8.21 -16.93
C ILE A 72 14.56 9.52 -17.61
N ASP A 73 13.35 9.56 -18.18
CA ASP A 73 12.74 10.77 -18.78
C ASP A 73 11.96 11.60 -17.75
N GLY A 74 11.67 11.02 -16.57
CA GLY A 74 10.99 11.71 -15.48
C GLY A 74 10.91 10.87 -14.21
N CYS A 75 10.85 11.59 -13.09
CA CYS A 75 10.72 10.99 -11.75
C CYS A 75 9.55 11.61 -10.99
N ALA A 76 8.83 10.82 -10.23
CA ALA A 76 7.83 11.28 -9.27
C ALA A 76 8.06 10.60 -7.90
N VAL A 77 8.07 11.43 -6.85
CA VAL A 77 8.18 10.96 -5.47
C VAL A 77 6.93 11.37 -4.72
N VAL A 78 6.21 10.43 -4.16
CA VAL A 78 5.02 10.68 -3.36
C VAL A 78 5.19 10.21 -1.93
N ALA A 79 4.53 10.88 -1.00
CA ALA A 79 4.42 10.45 0.39
C ALA A 79 2.97 10.43 0.83
N THR A 80 2.64 9.48 1.71
CA THR A 80 1.26 9.17 2.09
C THR A 80 0.99 9.40 3.59
N SER A 81 0.15 8.60 4.22
CA SER A 81 -0.43 8.77 5.54
C SER A 81 0.57 9.24 6.62
N ALA A 82 1.70 8.57 6.83
CA ALA A 82 2.63 8.94 7.90
C ALA A 82 3.16 10.38 7.78
N VAL A 83 3.51 10.80 6.56
CA VAL A 83 4.01 12.16 6.31
C VAL A 83 2.85 13.15 6.35
N ARG A 84 1.69 12.78 5.80
CA ARG A 84 0.48 13.60 5.81
C ARG A 84 0.04 13.95 7.23
N ASP A 85 0.09 12.99 8.16
CA ASP A 85 -0.39 13.12 9.53
C ASP A 85 0.63 13.77 10.48
N ALA A 86 1.89 13.88 10.07
CA ALA A 86 2.96 14.36 10.92
C ALA A 86 3.00 15.90 11.02
N ALA A 87 3.03 16.42 12.24
CA ALA A 87 3.19 17.85 12.52
C ALA A 87 4.55 18.41 12.05
N ASN A 88 5.58 17.56 12.01
CA ASN A 88 6.92 17.92 11.53
C ASN A 88 7.20 17.51 10.09
N ARG A 89 6.16 17.32 9.27
CA ARG A 89 6.30 16.95 7.84
C ARG A 89 7.23 17.90 7.07
N SER A 90 7.17 19.20 7.35
CA SER A 90 8.01 20.19 6.67
C SER A 90 9.49 19.98 6.96
N GLU A 91 9.86 19.57 8.17
CA GLU A 91 11.23 19.21 8.54
C GLU A 91 11.72 18.01 7.72
N PHE A 92 10.87 16.98 7.57
CA PHE A 92 11.18 15.80 6.76
C PHE A 92 11.35 16.14 5.28
N LEU A 93 10.42 16.92 4.70
CA LEU A 93 10.48 17.33 3.29
C LEU A 93 11.74 18.14 3.00
N ALA A 94 12.07 19.10 3.87
CA ALA A 94 13.29 19.91 3.77
C ALA A 94 14.56 19.03 3.87
N LEU A 95 14.54 18.02 4.78
CA LEU A 95 15.64 17.06 4.93
C LEU A 95 15.83 16.24 3.65
N VAL A 96 14.76 15.69 3.06
CA VAL A 96 14.81 14.93 1.81
C VAL A 96 15.38 15.80 0.69
N THR A 97 14.83 17.00 0.50
CA THR A 97 15.29 17.90 -0.58
C THR A 97 16.76 18.28 -0.41
N ARG A 98 17.19 18.63 0.80
CA ARG A 98 18.60 18.99 1.08
C ARG A 98 19.56 17.85 0.79
N GLU A 99 19.18 16.64 1.18
CA GLU A 99 20.07 15.48 1.16
C GLU A 99 20.07 14.71 -0.17
N THR A 100 19.01 14.85 -0.98
CA THR A 100 18.83 14.05 -2.21
C THR A 100 18.48 14.88 -3.44
N GLY A 101 18.14 16.17 -3.30
CA GLY A 101 17.60 16.99 -4.40
C GLY A 101 16.16 16.63 -4.79
N LEU A 102 15.59 15.54 -4.26
CA LEU A 102 14.24 15.10 -4.61
C LEU A 102 13.16 16.00 -3.99
N THR A 103 12.14 16.31 -4.76
CA THR A 103 10.92 16.97 -4.29
C THR A 103 9.85 15.90 -4.05
N VAL A 104 9.26 15.91 -2.87
CA VAL A 104 8.22 14.94 -2.46
C VAL A 104 6.85 15.60 -2.52
N ASP A 105 5.92 14.97 -3.25
CA ASP A 105 4.50 15.33 -3.29
C ASP A 105 3.74 14.57 -2.19
N VAL A 106 3.24 15.31 -1.18
CA VAL A 106 2.42 14.71 -0.11
C VAL A 106 0.99 14.65 -0.57
N ILE A 107 0.54 13.47 -0.98
CA ILE A 107 -0.78 13.28 -1.57
C ILE A 107 -1.88 13.04 -0.53
N SER A 108 -3.11 13.49 -0.83
CA SER A 108 -4.29 13.19 -0.03
C SER A 108 -4.66 11.71 -0.14
N GLY A 109 -5.47 11.19 0.82
CA GLY A 109 -5.99 9.82 0.73
C GLY A 109 -6.82 9.58 -0.54
N ASP A 110 -7.59 10.57 -0.98
CA ASP A 110 -8.37 10.51 -2.22
C ASP A 110 -7.47 10.40 -3.46
N GLU A 111 -6.38 11.16 -3.51
CA GLU A 111 -5.44 11.09 -4.62
C GLU A 111 -4.64 9.79 -4.60
N GLU A 112 -4.22 9.34 -3.41
CA GLU A 112 -3.60 8.03 -3.19
C GLU A 112 -4.48 6.92 -3.75
N ALA A 113 -5.75 6.91 -3.40
CA ALA A 113 -6.70 5.92 -3.85
C ALA A 113 -6.96 5.97 -5.37
N ARG A 114 -7.09 7.18 -5.97
CA ARG A 114 -7.26 7.30 -7.43
C ARG A 114 -6.05 6.75 -8.18
N ARG A 115 -4.83 7.09 -7.73
CA ARG A 115 -3.60 6.55 -8.33
C ARG A 115 -3.48 5.05 -8.11
N THR A 116 -3.82 4.55 -6.91
CA THR A 116 -3.86 3.11 -6.62
C THR A 116 -4.81 2.38 -7.57
N MET A 117 -6.04 2.88 -7.77
CA MET A 117 -6.99 2.26 -8.71
C MET A 117 -6.46 2.25 -10.13
N ARG A 118 -5.79 3.31 -10.56
CA ARG A 118 -5.17 3.37 -11.87
C ARG A 118 -4.10 2.29 -12.06
N GLY A 119 -3.27 2.07 -11.03
CA GLY A 119 -2.30 0.97 -11.01
C GLY A 119 -2.97 -0.40 -11.03
N ILE A 120 -3.98 -0.63 -10.20
CA ILE A 120 -4.77 -1.87 -10.19
C ILE A 120 -5.32 -2.16 -11.59
N ARG A 121 -5.98 -1.17 -12.21
CA ARG A 121 -6.59 -1.32 -13.55
C ARG A 121 -5.61 -1.74 -14.64
N SER A 122 -4.36 -1.32 -14.53
CA SER A 122 -3.34 -1.61 -15.54
C SER A 122 -2.98 -3.10 -15.66
N GLY A 123 -3.38 -3.94 -14.68
CA GLY A 123 -3.05 -5.37 -14.67
C GLY A 123 -4.24 -6.30 -14.44
N LEU A 124 -5.46 -5.79 -14.37
CA LEU A 124 -6.63 -6.64 -14.18
C LEU A 124 -6.95 -7.46 -15.43
N PRO A 125 -7.51 -8.69 -15.27
CA PRO A 125 -8.00 -9.48 -16.37
C PRO A 125 -9.10 -8.74 -17.17
N ALA A 126 -9.15 -8.95 -18.48
CA ALA A 126 -10.07 -8.26 -19.39
C ALA A 126 -11.57 -8.41 -19.02
N GLY A 127 -11.95 -9.46 -18.30
CA GLY A 127 -13.34 -9.67 -17.84
C GLY A 127 -13.74 -8.86 -16.61
N VAL A 128 -12.79 -8.18 -15.94
CA VAL A 128 -13.06 -7.37 -14.73
C VAL A 128 -13.40 -5.95 -15.16
N THR A 129 -14.68 -5.62 -15.22
CA THR A 129 -15.17 -4.31 -15.67
C THR A 129 -15.38 -3.33 -14.53
N GLY A 130 -16.04 -3.75 -13.44
CA GLY A 130 -16.25 -2.95 -12.24
C GLY A 130 -15.46 -3.47 -11.04
N VAL A 131 -14.92 -2.59 -10.22
CA VAL A 131 -14.03 -2.93 -9.11
C VAL A 131 -14.48 -2.25 -7.81
N LEU A 132 -14.52 -3.02 -6.72
CA LEU A 132 -14.37 -2.49 -5.38
C LEU A 132 -12.93 -2.77 -4.92
N GLY A 133 -12.08 -1.77 -4.97
CA GLY A 133 -10.68 -1.85 -4.54
C GLY A 133 -10.54 -1.67 -3.04
N LEU A 134 -9.63 -2.43 -2.43
CA LEU A 134 -9.18 -2.31 -1.06
C LEU A 134 -7.67 -2.19 -1.01
N ASP A 135 -7.16 -1.08 -0.51
CA ASP A 135 -5.73 -0.86 -0.25
C ASP A 135 -5.49 -0.83 1.25
N ILE A 136 -4.80 -1.82 1.82
CA ILE A 136 -4.48 -1.87 3.25
C ILE A 136 -3.03 -1.42 3.44
N GLY A 137 -2.88 -0.14 3.79
CA GLY A 137 -1.61 0.47 4.11
C GLY A 137 -1.16 0.30 5.56
N GLY A 138 -0.07 0.98 5.92
CA GLY A 138 0.43 1.00 7.30
C GLY A 138 -0.42 1.86 8.24
N GLY A 139 -0.85 3.03 7.78
CA GLY A 139 -1.60 4.02 8.57
C GLY A 139 -3.07 4.17 8.20
N SER A 140 -3.44 3.85 6.97
CA SER A 140 -4.80 4.00 6.43
C SER A 140 -5.23 2.78 5.62
N THR A 141 -6.53 2.71 5.31
CA THR A 141 -7.12 1.76 4.38
C THR A 141 -8.07 2.52 3.46
N GLU A 142 -7.91 2.33 2.15
CA GLU A 142 -8.70 2.98 1.11
C GLU A 142 -9.69 1.99 0.50
N PHE A 143 -10.97 2.45 0.38
CA PHE A 143 -12.01 1.78 -0.40
C PHE A 143 -12.23 2.56 -1.68
N ILE A 144 -12.18 1.90 -2.82
CA ILE A 144 -12.21 2.56 -4.13
C ILE A 144 -13.25 1.85 -5.00
N LEU A 145 -14.39 2.47 -5.18
CA LEU A 145 -15.43 1.97 -6.07
C LEU A 145 -15.24 2.56 -7.45
N ASP A 146 -14.87 1.73 -8.41
CA ASP A 146 -14.58 2.13 -9.78
C ASP A 146 -15.46 1.39 -10.79
N ARG A 147 -16.13 2.14 -11.67
CA ARG A 147 -16.98 1.65 -12.73
C ARG A 147 -16.64 2.31 -14.05
N PRO A 148 -16.77 1.58 -15.18
CA PRO A 148 -16.57 2.15 -16.51
C PRO A 148 -17.42 3.41 -16.72
N GLY A 149 -16.78 4.45 -17.27
CA GLY A 149 -17.46 5.70 -17.61
C GLY A 149 -17.90 6.57 -16.43
N ARG A 150 -17.46 6.26 -15.21
CA ARG A 150 -17.73 7.07 -14.01
C ARG A 150 -16.43 7.43 -13.32
N GLN A 151 -16.45 8.55 -12.59
CA GLN A 151 -15.35 8.88 -11.69
C GLN A 151 -15.35 7.90 -10.51
N PRO A 152 -14.19 7.40 -10.08
CA PRO A 152 -14.08 6.56 -8.90
C PRO A 152 -14.60 7.26 -7.64
N VAL A 153 -15.37 6.54 -6.84
CA VAL A 153 -15.77 6.99 -5.49
C VAL A 153 -14.80 6.40 -4.49
N VAL A 154 -14.21 7.27 -3.66
CA VAL A 154 -13.14 6.92 -2.73
C VAL A 154 -13.56 7.20 -1.30
N LYS A 155 -13.20 6.32 -0.39
CA LYS A 155 -13.23 6.53 1.06
C LYS A 155 -11.92 6.04 1.65
N SER A 156 -11.24 6.89 2.39
CA SER A 156 -10.08 6.53 3.21
C SER A 156 -10.48 6.51 4.68
N ILE A 157 -10.08 5.48 5.39
CA ILE A 157 -10.25 5.36 6.84
C ILE A 157 -8.89 5.28 7.53
N ASP A 158 -8.80 5.86 8.73
CA ASP A 158 -7.59 5.90 9.55
C ASP A 158 -7.32 4.57 10.27
N ILE A 159 -7.38 3.47 9.53
CA ILE A 159 -7.03 2.13 9.98
C ILE A 159 -6.01 1.54 9.02
N GLY A 160 -4.81 1.27 9.52
CA GLY A 160 -3.76 0.55 8.82
C GLY A 160 -3.07 -0.42 9.77
N VAL A 161 -2.21 -1.28 9.24
CA VAL A 161 -1.63 -2.38 10.04
C VAL A 161 -0.74 -1.89 11.19
N VAL A 162 -0.02 -0.78 11.01
CA VAL A 162 0.80 -0.18 12.07
C VAL A 162 -0.12 0.44 13.11
N ARG A 163 -1.08 1.27 12.68
CA ARG A 163 -2.02 1.97 13.56
C ARG A 163 -2.87 1.00 14.39
N LEU A 164 -3.38 -0.08 13.80
CA LEU A 164 -4.14 -1.09 14.52
C LEU A 164 -3.28 -1.82 15.55
N SER A 165 -2.05 -2.18 15.19
CA SER A 165 -1.10 -2.82 16.10
C SER A 165 -0.77 -1.89 17.29
N GLU A 166 -0.45 -0.63 17.04
CA GLU A 166 -0.07 0.32 18.08
C GLU A 166 -1.22 0.74 19.00
N ARG A 167 -2.46 0.81 18.49
CA ARG A 167 -3.62 1.24 19.28
C ARG A 167 -4.29 0.14 20.08
N ILE A 168 -4.29 -1.10 19.58
CA ILE A 168 -5.14 -2.15 20.13
C ILE A 168 -4.40 -3.44 20.43
N LEU A 169 -3.51 -3.91 19.54
CA LEU A 169 -2.87 -5.22 19.68
C LEU A 169 -1.53 -5.10 20.43
N HIS A 170 -1.61 -4.90 21.75
CA HIS A 170 -0.42 -4.63 22.57
C HIS A 170 0.28 -5.90 23.08
N HIS A 171 -0.47 -7.01 23.22
CA HIS A 171 0.09 -8.29 23.67
C HIS A 171 0.64 -9.12 22.49
N ASP A 172 1.59 -9.98 22.77
CA ASP A 172 2.20 -10.88 21.78
C ASP A 172 2.26 -12.33 22.29
N PRO A 173 1.34 -13.21 21.85
CA PRO A 173 0.26 -12.95 20.88
C PRO A 173 -0.86 -12.08 21.47
N PRO A 174 -1.69 -11.44 20.61
CA PRO A 174 -2.81 -10.62 21.05
C PRO A 174 -3.83 -11.41 21.88
N THR A 175 -4.43 -10.75 22.88
CA THR A 175 -5.51 -11.35 23.67
C THR A 175 -6.83 -11.44 22.89
N ALA A 176 -7.75 -12.28 23.35
CA ALA A 176 -9.08 -12.40 22.74
C ALA A 176 -9.85 -11.06 22.76
N GLU A 177 -9.71 -10.29 23.85
CA GLU A 177 -10.35 -8.98 24.00
C GLU A 177 -9.75 -7.94 23.03
N GLU A 178 -8.45 -7.94 22.83
CA GLU A 178 -7.79 -7.08 21.85
C GLU A 178 -8.25 -7.40 20.42
N ILE A 179 -8.32 -8.68 20.08
CA ILE A 179 -8.80 -9.13 18.77
C ILE A 179 -10.26 -8.70 18.55
N GLN A 180 -11.12 -8.86 19.56
CA GLN A 180 -12.51 -8.45 19.48
C GLN A 180 -12.64 -6.94 19.28
N ARG A 181 -11.93 -6.13 20.07
CA ARG A 181 -11.90 -4.65 19.93
C ARG A 181 -11.38 -4.22 18.56
N ALA A 182 -10.34 -4.89 18.06
CA ALA A 182 -9.79 -4.62 16.74
C ALA A 182 -10.82 -4.87 15.63
N ARG A 183 -11.50 -6.01 15.66
CA ARG A 183 -12.56 -6.35 14.71
C ARG A 183 -13.74 -5.37 14.80
N GLU A 184 -14.16 -5.01 16.01
CA GLU A 184 -15.26 -4.08 16.20
C GLU A 184 -14.91 -2.70 15.60
N TRP A 185 -13.74 -2.17 15.87
CA TRP A 185 -13.30 -0.91 15.31
C TRP A 185 -13.22 -0.95 13.78
N VAL A 186 -12.60 -1.99 13.21
CA VAL A 186 -12.51 -2.16 11.74
C VAL A 186 -13.90 -2.27 11.12
N ARG A 187 -14.84 -3.00 11.74
CA ARG A 187 -16.21 -3.14 11.26
C ARG A 187 -16.93 -1.81 11.23
N GLN A 188 -16.92 -1.07 12.34
CA GLN A 188 -17.59 0.22 12.46
C GLN A 188 -17.09 1.23 11.42
N GLU A 189 -15.78 1.33 11.24
CA GLU A 189 -15.21 2.24 10.25
C GLU A 189 -15.49 1.78 8.81
N THR A 190 -15.50 0.45 8.55
CA THR A 190 -15.92 -0.09 7.25
C THR A 190 -17.39 0.25 6.95
N GLU A 191 -18.29 0.04 7.89
CA GLU A 191 -19.72 0.36 7.74
C GLU A 191 -19.93 1.86 7.50
N ARG A 192 -19.23 2.73 8.25
CA ARG A 192 -19.28 4.19 8.03
C ARG A 192 -18.78 4.56 6.64
N ALA A 193 -17.66 4.00 6.19
CA ALA A 193 -17.12 4.28 4.87
C ALA A 193 -18.07 3.83 3.75
N MET A 194 -18.81 2.75 3.98
CA MET A 194 -19.73 2.18 3.00
C MET A 194 -21.10 2.82 2.99
N ALA A 195 -21.51 3.55 4.06
CA ALA A 195 -22.85 4.10 4.20
C ALA A 195 -23.26 5.02 3.03
N ASP A 196 -22.33 5.84 2.55
CA ASP A 196 -22.55 6.78 1.44
C ASP A 196 -22.00 6.28 0.10
N MET A 197 -21.50 5.03 0.04
CA MET A 197 -21.00 4.48 -1.21
C MET A 197 -22.13 3.97 -2.10
N PRO A 198 -22.01 4.11 -3.43
CA PRO A 198 -22.96 3.52 -4.36
C PRO A 198 -23.04 2.00 -4.23
N SER A 199 -24.12 1.41 -4.76
CA SER A 199 -24.29 -0.06 -4.78
C SER A 199 -23.04 -0.77 -5.29
N ARG A 200 -22.68 -1.88 -4.65
CA ARG A 200 -21.52 -2.72 -5.01
C ARG A 200 -21.89 -3.89 -5.93
N ALA A 201 -23.15 -4.01 -6.30
CA ALA A 201 -23.62 -5.13 -7.14
C ALA A 201 -22.83 -5.24 -8.44
N GLY A 202 -22.35 -6.44 -8.74
CA GLY A 202 -21.58 -6.75 -9.97
C GLY A 202 -20.15 -6.22 -10.00
N LEU A 203 -19.59 -5.75 -8.87
CA LEU A 203 -18.18 -5.39 -8.76
C LEU A 203 -17.34 -6.60 -8.36
N THR A 204 -16.11 -6.66 -8.87
CA THR A 204 -15.08 -7.58 -8.38
C THR A 204 -14.38 -6.94 -7.18
N PHE A 205 -14.29 -7.65 -6.06
CA PHE A 205 -13.53 -7.20 -4.91
C PHE A 205 -12.04 -7.46 -5.15
N VAL A 206 -11.23 -6.40 -5.17
CA VAL A 206 -9.80 -6.45 -5.49
C VAL A 206 -9.00 -5.85 -4.35
N GLY A 207 -8.06 -6.62 -3.82
CA GLY A 207 -7.17 -6.15 -2.76
C GLY A 207 -5.74 -5.90 -3.25
N THR A 208 -5.09 -4.88 -2.72
CA THR A 208 -3.70 -4.53 -3.05
C THR A 208 -2.87 -4.18 -1.81
N ALA A 209 -1.67 -3.74 -2.03
CA ALA A 209 -0.62 -3.41 -1.06
C ALA A 209 -0.01 -4.60 -0.33
N GLY A 210 0.95 -4.27 0.54
CA GLY A 210 1.85 -5.27 1.12
C GLY A 210 1.19 -6.27 2.04
N THR A 211 0.06 -5.94 2.66
CA THR A 211 -0.72 -6.86 3.49
C THR A 211 -1.35 -7.96 2.64
N ILE A 212 -2.08 -7.55 1.61
CA ILE A 212 -2.82 -8.48 0.74
C ILE A 212 -1.86 -9.38 -0.01
N THR A 213 -0.79 -8.80 -0.59
CA THR A 213 0.22 -9.59 -1.32
C THR A 213 1.00 -10.55 -0.42
N ALA A 214 1.27 -10.17 0.85
CA ALA A 214 1.90 -11.07 1.81
C ALA A 214 0.98 -12.25 2.18
N LEU A 215 -0.31 -12.01 2.44
CA LEU A 215 -1.27 -13.08 2.71
C LEU A 215 -1.43 -14.02 1.51
N ALA A 216 -1.42 -13.50 0.28
CA ALA A 216 -1.43 -14.32 -0.93
C ALA A 216 -0.16 -15.16 -1.09
N ALA A 217 1.01 -14.61 -0.75
CA ALA A 217 2.27 -15.34 -0.73
C ALA A 217 2.27 -16.44 0.34
N MET A 218 1.76 -16.14 1.54
CA MET A 218 1.62 -17.11 2.64
C MET A 218 0.63 -18.23 2.30
N ALA A 219 -0.52 -17.92 1.69
CA ALA A 219 -1.49 -18.91 1.23
C ALA A 219 -0.88 -19.93 0.27
N GLN A 220 0.02 -19.47 -0.59
CA GLN A 220 0.76 -20.29 -1.54
C GLN A 220 2.07 -20.86 -0.99
N ARG A 221 2.44 -20.54 0.25
CA ARG A 221 3.70 -20.94 0.91
C ARG A 221 4.94 -20.65 0.06
N LEU A 222 5.00 -19.48 -0.56
CA LEU A 222 6.10 -19.10 -1.43
C LEU A 222 7.41 -18.98 -0.64
N SER A 223 8.50 -19.47 -1.20
CA SER A 223 9.85 -19.34 -0.60
C SER A 223 10.47 -17.96 -0.85
N SER A 224 10.02 -17.27 -1.90
CA SER A 224 10.42 -15.92 -2.28
C SER A 224 9.22 -15.14 -2.80
N TYR A 225 9.37 -13.82 -2.94
CA TYR A 225 8.32 -13.01 -3.52
C TYR A 225 8.26 -13.22 -5.03
N GLU A 226 7.15 -13.78 -5.51
CA GLU A 226 6.90 -14.13 -6.91
C GLU A 226 5.70 -13.34 -7.47
N PRO A 227 5.90 -12.14 -8.06
CA PRO A 227 4.81 -11.28 -8.53
C PRO A 227 3.82 -11.99 -9.46
N ALA A 228 4.31 -12.83 -10.36
CA ALA A 228 3.48 -13.56 -11.33
C ALA A 228 2.54 -14.59 -10.67
N ARG A 229 2.86 -15.09 -9.48
CA ARG A 229 2.01 -16.01 -8.71
C ARG A 229 1.08 -15.27 -7.76
N ILE A 230 1.46 -14.06 -7.33
CA ILE A 230 0.71 -13.23 -6.40
C ILE A 230 -0.35 -12.42 -7.15
N HIS A 231 0.01 -11.80 -8.26
CA HIS A 231 -0.90 -11.00 -9.06
C HIS A 231 -2.01 -11.85 -9.66
N ASN A 232 -3.26 -11.40 -9.48
CA ASN A 232 -4.48 -12.11 -9.87
C ASN A 232 -4.73 -13.45 -9.12
N TYR A 233 -4.03 -13.70 -8.00
CA TYR A 233 -4.36 -14.80 -7.11
C TYR A 233 -5.73 -14.57 -6.46
N ARG A 234 -6.54 -15.63 -6.34
CA ARG A 234 -7.86 -15.60 -5.68
C ARG A 234 -7.71 -15.99 -4.22
N LEU A 235 -7.71 -15.00 -3.35
CA LEU A 235 -7.58 -15.17 -1.91
C LEU A 235 -8.98 -15.28 -1.29
N THR A 236 -9.41 -16.51 -0.95
CA THR A 236 -10.75 -16.75 -0.41
C THR A 236 -10.84 -16.37 1.06
N LEU A 237 -12.05 -16.07 1.53
CA LEU A 237 -12.31 -15.77 2.94
C LEU A 237 -11.88 -16.94 3.85
N GLU A 238 -12.07 -18.18 3.43
CA GLU A 238 -11.64 -19.38 4.18
C GLU A 238 -10.12 -19.39 4.41
N ILE A 239 -9.34 -19.13 3.36
CA ILE A 239 -7.88 -19.03 3.46
C ILE A 239 -7.48 -17.89 4.41
N ILE A 240 -8.16 -16.75 4.33
CA ILE A 240 -7.89 -15.60 5.21
C ILE A 240 -8.19 -15.95 6.67
N VAL A 241 -9.31 -16.62 6.94
CA VAL A 241 -9.68 -17.09 8.29
C VAL A 241 -8.62 -18.02 8.86
N ASP A 242 -8.12 -18.96 8.07
CA ASP A 242 -7.07 -19.88 8.50
C ASP A 242 -5.73 -19.18 8.75
N LEU A 243 -5.34 -18.28 7.87
CA LEU A 243 -4.12 -17.47 8.05
C LEU A 243 -4.23 -16.56 9.28
N GLU A 244 -5.36 -15.89 9.47
CA GLU A 244 -5.60 -15.06 10.65
C GLU A 244 -5.47 -15.87 11.94
N ARG A 245 -6.11 -17.04 12.02
CA ARG A 245 -6.01 -17.94 13.18
C ARG A 245 -4.56 -18.35 13.47
N GLN A 246 -3.81 -18.71 12.41
CA GLN A 246 -2.41 -19.09 12.54
C GLN A 246 -1.54 -17.92 13.02
N LEU A 247 -1.79 -16.71 12.52
CA LEU A 247 -1.02 -15.52 12.86
C LEU A 247 -1.32 -15.03 14.29
N LEU A 248 -2.60 -14.99 14.67
CA LEU A 248 -3.02 -14.56 16.00
C LEU A 248 -2.62 -15.54 17.11
N GLY A 249 -2.48 -16.83 16.80
CA GLY A 249 -2.02 -17.83 17.76
C GLY A 249 -0.50 -17.91 17.94
N ARG A 250 0.29 -17.06 17.25
CA ARG A 250 1.76 -17.05 17.32
C ARG A 250 2.28 -15.72 17.82
N THR A 251 3.39 -15.77 18.57
CA THR A 251 4.17 -14.57 18.89
C THR A 251 4.86 -14.03 17.63
N LYS A 252 5.28 -12.77 17.66
CA LYS A 252 6.11 -12.15 16.61
C LYS A 252 7.34 -13.03 16.28
N ALA A 253 8.03 -13.50 17.33
CA ALA A 253 9.19 -14.39 17.15
C ALA A 253 8.83 -15.70 16.44
N ALA A 254 7.68 -16.29 16.74
CA ALA A 254 7.22 -17.54 16.10
C ALA A 254 6.68 -17.33 14.68
N ARG A 255 6.48 -16.09 14.24
CA ARG A 255 6.12 -15.74 12.86
C ARG A 255 7.35 -15.59 11.95
N VAL A 256 8.55 -15.41 12.54
CA VAL A 256 9.79 -15.27 11.76
C VAL A 256 10.00 -16.53 10.91
N GLY A 257 10.24 -16.33 9.61
CA GLY A 257 10.50 -17.43 8.68
C GLY A 257 9.28 -18.22 8.23
N LEU A 258 8.05 -17.78 8.55
CA LEU A 258 6.86 -18.38 7.96
C LEU A 258 6.91 -18.28 6.43
N PRO A 259 6.61 -19.36 5.69
CA PRO A 259 6.64 -19.33 4.23
C PRO A 259 5.70 -18.26 3.67
N GLY A 260 6.22 -17.43 2.76
CA GLY A 260 5.51 -16.32 2.15
C GLY A 260 5.48 -15.03 2.97
N LEU A 261 5.86 -15.06 4.25
CA LEU A 261 5.95 -13.86 5.07
C LEU A 261 7.29 -13.14 4.84
N GLU A 262 7.22 -11.91 4.36
CA GLU A 262 8.39 -11.06 4.19
C GLU A 262 8.99 -10.66 5.55
N LYS A 263 10.31 -10.73 5.67
CA LYS A 263 11.03 -10.29 6.86
C LYS A 263 10.68 -8.85 7.23
N ASN A 264 10.58 -8.59 8.52
CA ASN A 264 10.17 -7.32 9.14
C ASN A 264 8.68 -6.96 8.96
N ARG A 265 7.81 -7.96 8.69
CA ARG A 265 6.35 -7.82 8.74
C ARG A 265 5.70 -8.64 9.87
N GLU A 266 6.50 -9.36 10.63
CA GLU A 266 6.05 -10.33 11.65
C GLU A 266 5.16 -9.70 12.73
N ASP A 267 5.36 -8.43 13.02
CA ASP A 267 4.61 -7.66 14.02
C ASP A 267 3.30 -7.09 13.50
N VAL A 268 3.19 -6.79 12.21
CA VAL A 268 2.02 -6.12 11.63
C VAL A 268 1.11 -7.04 10.82
N ILE A 269 1.60 -8.21 10.38
CA ILE A 269 0.81 -9.08 9.49
C ILE A 269 -0.46 -9.62 10.14
N ALA A 270 -0.44 -9.86 11.46
CA ALA A 270 -1.63 -10.29 12.20
C ALA A 270 -2.72 -9.21 12.20
N ALA A 271 -2.35 -7.95 12.38
CA ALA A 271 -3.28 -6.82 12.24
C ALA A 271 -3.85 -6.76 10.81
N GLY A 272 -3.00 -6.99 9.80
CA GLY A 272 -3.43 -7.04 8.41
C GLY A 272 -4.46 -8.14 8.14
N ALA A 273 -4.26 -9.32 8.69
CA ALA A 273 -5.23 -10.42 8.58
C ALA A 273 -6.56 -10.10 9.26
N VAL A 274 -6.54 -9.44 10.43
CA VAL A 274 -7.75 -8.95 11.12
C VAL A 274 -8.49 -7.94 10.25
N ILE A 275 -7.78 -6.98 9.64
CA ILE A 275 -8.41 -5.94 8.80
C ILE A 275 -9.11 -6.59 7.61
N ILE A 276 -8.40 -7.36 6.77
CA ILE A 276 -8.99 -7.91 5.54
C ILE A 276 -10.16 -8.86 5.86
N ARG A 277 -10.02 -9.73 6.86
CA ARG A 277 -11.10 -10.62 7.27
C ARG A 277 -12.34 -9.84 7.68
N THR A 278 -12.18 -8.87 8.57
CA THR A 278 -13.32 -8.10 9.10
C THR A 278 -14.00 -7.28 8.00
N VAL A 279 -13.22 -6.70 7.09
CA VAL A 279 -13.75 -6.00 5.91
C VAL A 279 -14.55 -6.95 5.03
N MET A 280 -14.01 -8.13 4.69
CA MET A 280 -14.72 -9.11 3.86
C MET A 280 -15.99 -9.62 4.53
N ASP A 281 -15.96 -9.88 5.84
CA ASP A 281 -17.16 -10.27 6.61
C ASP A 281 -18.22 -9.15 6.59
N ALA A 282 -17.84 -7.91 6.84
CA ALA A 282 -18.75 -6.75 6.85
C ALA A 282 -19.36 -6.47 5.47
N LEU A 283 -18.61 -6.72 4.40
CA LEU A 283 -19.05 -6.53 3.03
C LEU A 283 -19.76 -7.73 2.41
N GLY A 284 -19.69 -8.91 3.05
CA GLY A 284 -20.24 -10.17 2.52
C GLY A 284 -19.40 -10.74 1.37
N GLU A 285 -18.16 -10.31 1.22
CA GLU A 285 -17.26 -10.77 0.16
C GLU A 285 -16.68 -12.16 0.51
N LYS A 286 -16.66 -13.07 -0.46
CA LYS A 286 -16.14 -14.44 -0.28
C LYS A 286 -14.76 -14.64 -0.86
N GLU A 287 -14.34 -13.74 -1.73
CA GLU A 287 -13.09 -13.83 -2.46
C GLU A 287 -12.53 -12.41 -2.70
N CYS A 288 -11.21 -12.30 -2.60
CA CYS A 288 -10.46 -11.11 -2.94
C CYS A 288 -9.50 -11.45 -4.09
N LEU A 289 -9.66 -10.78 -5.23
CA LEU A 289 -8.69 -10.85 -6.33
C LEU A 289 -7.47 -9.99 -5.95
N VAL A 290 -6.30 -10.59 -5.89
CA VAL A 290 -5.09 -9.90 -5.43
C VAL A 290 -4.43 -9.12 -6.56
N SER A 291 -4.18 -7.83 -6.35
CA SER A 291 -3.35 -7.03 -7.24
C SER A 291 -1.99 -6.74 -6.61
N ASP A 292 -0.91 -7.12 -7.31
CA ASP A 292 0.45 -6.69 -6.95
C ASP A 292 0.74 -5.26 -7.47
N LEU A 293 -0.11 -4.77 -8.36
CA LEU A 293 -0.07 -3.41 -8.88
C LEU A 293 -0.97 -2.50 -8.04
N GLY A 294 -0.54 -1.25 -7.87
CA GLY A 294 -1.25 -0.28 -7.02
C GLY A 294 -0.70 1.12 -7.16
N LEU A 295 -0.48 1.81 -6.03
CA LEU A 295 -0.04 3.21 -5.99
C LEU A 295 1.23 3.45 -6.83
N ARG A 296 2.21 2.59 -6.74
CA ARG A 296 3.50 2.72 -7.42
C ARG A 296 3.33 2.83 -8.95
N GLU A 297 2.53 1.94 -9.54
CA GLU A 297 2.21 1.96 -10.97
C GLU A 297 1.33 3.16 -11.32
N GLY A 298 0.37 3.49 -10.48
CA GLY A 298 -0.49 4.65 -10.65
C GLY A 298 0.27 5.98 -10.64
N VAL A 299 1.32 6.09 -9.83
CA VAL A 299 2.22 7.25 -9.83
C VAL A 299 2.92 7.40 -11.17
N LEU A 300 3.49 6.30 -11.71
CA LEU A 300 4.14 6.32 -13.03
C LEU A 300 3.18 6.66 -14.17
N LEU A 301 1.99 6.07 -14.18
CA LEU A 301 0.97 6.36 -15.19
C LEU A 301 0.52 7.84 -15.12
N THR A 302 0.39 8.38 -13.90
CA THR A 302 0.04 9.81 -13.71
C THR A 302 1.18 10.72 -14.18
N LEU A 303 2.43 10.35 -13.93
CA LEU A 303 3.59 11.08 -14.44
C LEU A 303 3.62 11.06 -15.98
N ALA A 304 3.34 9.90 -16.59
CA ALA A 304 3.27 9.76 -18.05
C ALA A 304 2.27 10.73 -18.70
N ASP A 305 1.05 10.85 -18.14
CA ASP A 305 0.05 11.80 -18.64
C ASP A 305 0.51 13.25 -18.54
N ARG A 306 1.20 13.60 -17.45
CA ARG A 306 1.72 14.95 -17.25
C ARG A 306 2.78 15.30 -18.30
N LEU A 307 3.70 14.38 -18.57
CA LEU A 307 4.72 14.55 -19.60
C LEU A 307 4.10 14.67 -21.00
N ALA A 308 3.12 13.80 -21.32
CA ALA A 308 2.39 13.87 -22.59
C ALA A 308 1.64 15.20 -22.76
N ALA A 309 1.16 15.80 -21.66
CA ALA A 309 0.53 17.12 -21.66
C ALA A 309 1.52 18.30 -21.64
N GLY A 310 2.82 18.06 -21.78
CA GLY A 310 3.87 19.09 -21.75
C GLY A 310 4.04 19.78 -20.39
N ARG A 311 3.57 19.13 -19.29
CA ARG A 311 3.70 19.67 -17.93
C ARG A 311 5.01 19.18 -17.31
N THR A 312 5.63 20.03 -16.51
CA THR A 312 6.87 19.69 -15.80
C THR A 312 6.69 18.44 -14.93
N PRO A 313 7.65 17.51 -14.90
CA PRO A 313 7.69 16.44 -13.92
C PRO A 313 7.62 17.00 -12.50
N PHE A 314 7.10 16.22 -11.54
CA PHE A 314 7.08 16.64 -10.13
C PHE A 314 8.49 16.86 -9.55
N THR A 315 9.49 16.23 -10.16
CA THR A 315 10.91 16.38 -9.79
C THR A 315 11.71 16.64 -11.06
N THR A 316 12.35 17.81 -11.15
CA THR A 316 13.03 18.30 -12.38
C THR A 316 14.55 18.23 -12.32
N GLN A 317 15.15 17.75 -11.24
CA GLN A 317 16.61 17.62 -11.13
C GLN A 317 16.97 16.21 -10.67
N LEU A 318 17.48 15.43 -11.59
CA LEU A 318 18.28 14.24 -11.36
C LEU A 318 19.69 14.52 -11.80
#